data_075947879b04198dd642607d38b95401
#
_entry.id   075947879b04198dd642607d38b95401
#
_cell.length_a   1.000
_cell.length_b   1.000
_cell.length_c   1.000
_cell.angle_alpha   90.00
_cell.angle_beta   90.00
_cell.angle_gamma   90.00
#
_symmetry.space_group_name_H-M   'P 1'
#
loop_
_entity.id
_entity.type
_entity.pdbx_description
1 polymer ?
#
loop_
_entity_poly.entity_id
_entity_poly.type
_entity_poly.pdbx_seq_one_letter_code
_entity_poly.pdbx_strand_id
1 'polypeptide(L)'
;LATLDAELRSVVDKAADSENWLEFSRYTRALFDFANSDLSAFFFDIRKDCLYCDAPSDPKRRAYRTLLDTLFHALVRYAAPIIPFTAEEVWQSRFPSDEESVHFLEWPEIDHHWINTHLDEKWTELRSQREQVNEAIEPLRREKIVRSSLEADVTMGQVLAVGDVDFAEVAIVARVTMGEGDGISVRPSEWHKCGRCWRLLPEVT
;
A
#
# COMPACT_ATOMS: atom_id res chain seq x y z
N LEU A 1 -9.84 0.23 -2.32
CA LEU A 1 -10.86 0.79 -1.42
C LEU A 1 -12.26 0.59 -1.99
N ALA A 2 -12.55 1.01 -3.23
CA ALA A 2 -13.88 0.87 -3.83
C ALA A 2 -14.33 -0.60 -3.94
N THR A 3 -13.43 -1.51 -4.25
CA THR A 3 -13.68 -2.96 -4.26
C THR A 3 -14.03 -3.46 -2.86
N LEU A 4 -13.27 -3.03 -1.84
CA LEU A 4 -13.56 -3.35 -0.45
C LEU A 4 -14.94 -2.82 -0.04
N ASP A 5 -15.26 -1.54 -0.34
CA ASP A 5 -16.56 -0.96 -0.01
C ASP A 5 -17.71 -1.77 -0.58
N ALA A 6 -17.63 -2.15 -1.87
CA ALA A 6 -18.65 -2.97 -2.52
C ALA A 6 -18.81 -4.35 -1.86
N GLU A 7 -17.69 -4.99 -1.47
CA GLU A 7 -17.71 -6.26 -0.76
C GLU A 7 -18.34 -6.14 0.62
N LEU A 8 -17.94 -5.13 1.42
CA LEU A 8 -18.48 -4.93 2.76
C LEU A 8 -19.97 -4.61 2.74
N ARG A 9 -20.45 -3.79 1.79
CA ARG A 9 -21.89 -3.53 1.60
C ARG A 9 -22.64 -4.83 1.27
N SER A 10 -22.12 -5.61 0.33
CA SER A 10 -22.74 -6.91 -0.03
C SER A 10 -22.83 -7.86 1.16
N VAL A 11 -21.84 -7.85 2.07
CA VAL A 11 -21.88 -8.68 3.29
C VAL A 11 -22.95 -8.17 4.26
N VAL A 12 -23.04 -6.85 4.46
CA VAL A 12 -24.05 -6.23 5.35
C VAL A 12 -25.46 -6.50 4.83
N ASP A 13 -25.71 -6.31 3.55
CA ASP A 13 -27.02 -6.55 2.93
C ASP A 13 -27.46 -8.02 3.10
N LYS A 14 -26.55 -8.96 2.85
CA LYS A 14 -26.82 -10.40 3.04
C LYS A 14 -27.04 -10.77 4.51
N ALA A 15 -26.32 -10.17 5.42
CA ALA A 15 -26.50 -10.39 6.85
C ALA A 15 -27.87 -9.88 7.32
N ALA A 16 -28.32 -8.73 6.81
CA ALA A 16 -29.63 -8.18 7.12
C ALA A 16 -30.79 -9.07 6.62
N ASP A 17 -30.62 -9.68 5.45
CA ASP A 17 -31.66 -10.53 4.83
C ASP A 17 -31.73 -11.95 5.46
N SER A 18 -30.63 -12.47 5.98
CA SER A 18 -30.52 -13.90 6.38
C SER A 18 -30.47 -14.16 7.89
N GLU A 19 -30.41 -13.12 8.73
CA GLU A 19 -30.09 -13.21 10.16
C GLU A 19 -28.79 -14.02 10.44
N ASN A 20 -27.91 -14.10 9.43
CA ASN A 20 -26.71 -14.94 9.48
C ASN A 20 -25.51 -14.15 10.01
N TRP A 21 -25.28 -14.20 11.31
CA TRP A 21 -24.15 -13.56 11.97
C TRP A 21 -22.75 -14.07 11.49
N LEU A 22 -22.66 -15.20 10.80
CA LEU A 22 -21.41 -15.67 10.18
C LEU A 22 -20.88 -14.72 9.10
N GLU A 23 -21.72 -13.88 8.51
CA GLU A 23 -21.31 -12.89 7.55
C GLU A 23 -20.39 -11.82 8.19
N PHE A 24 -20.50 -11.54 9.48
CA PHE A 24 -19.56 -10.66 10.19
C PHE A 24 -18.11 -11.17 10.18
N SER A 25 -17.90 -12.48 10.17
CA SER A 25 -16.56 -13.05 10.02
C SER A 25 -15.95 -12.73 8.64
N ARG A 26 -16.78 -12.73 7.59
CA ARG A 26 -16.36 -12.33 6.24
C ARG A 26 -16.05 -10.84 6.18
N TYR A 27 -16.91 -10.03 6.77
CA TYR A 27 -16.70 -8.59 6.89
C TYR A 27 -15.35 -8.28 7.56
N THR A 28 -15.13 -8.84 8.73
CA THR A 28 -13.90 -8.63 9.51
C THR A 28 -12.67 -9.10 8.74
N ARG A 29 -12.75 -10.25 8.06
CA ARG A 29 -11.64 -10.77 7.25
C ARG A 29 -11.32 -9.87 6.07
N ALA A 30 -12.31 -9.45 5.30
CA ALA A 30 -12.09 -8.55 4.16
C ALA A 30 -11.42 -7.24 4.60
N LEU A 31 -11.90 -6.63 5.67
CA LEU A 31 -11.32 -5.42 6.24
C LEU A 31 -9.87 -5.64 6.72
N PHE A 32 -9.62 -6.76 7.42
CA PHE A 32 -8.29 -7.11 7.92
C PHE A 32 -7.31 -7.39 6.78
N ASP A 33 -7.71 -8.17 5.78
CA ASP A 33 -6.86 -8.52 4.63
C ASP A 33 -6.49 -7.27 3.84
N PHE A 34 -7.44 -6.38 3.61
CA PHE A 34 -7.16 -5.09 2.96
C PHE A 34 -6.19 -4.22 3.78
N ALA A 35 -6.44 -4.06 5.07
CA ALA A 35 -5.59 -3.24 5.93
C ALA A 35 -4.18 -3.80 6.07
N ASN A 36 -4.03 -5.11 6.20
CA ASN A 36 -2.75 -5.76 6.41
C ASN A 36 -1.97 -5.99 5.10
N SER A 37 -2.60 -6.60 4.10
CA SER A 37 -1.91 -7.02 2.88
C SER A 37 -1.80 -5.90 1.85
N ASP A 38 -2.89 -5.16 1.60
CA ASP A 38 -2.90 -4.13 0.57
C ASP A 38 -2.33 -2.79 1.09
N LEU A 39 -2.71 -2.38 2.29
CA LEU A 39 -2.24 -1.11 2.82
C LEU A 39 -0.88 -1.25 3.52
N SER A 40 -0.79 -2.03 4.60
CA SER A 40 0.41 -2.07 5.44
C SER A 40 1.58 -2.70 4.71
N ALA A 41 1.44 -3.93 4.21
CA ALA A 41 2.53 -4.68 3.61
C ALA A 41 2.91 -4.20 2.19
N PHE A 42 2.03 -3.48 1.51
CA PHE A 42 2.29 -3.02 0.16
C PHE A 42 2.24 -1.51 0.02
N PHE A 43 1.05 -0.90 0.08
CA PHE A 43 0.88 0.50 -0.31
C PHE A 43 1.66 1.48 0.56
N PHE A 44 1.60 1.33 1.88
CA PHE A 44 2.36 2.20 2.78
C PHE A 44 3.85 1.96 2.67
N ASP A 45 4.27 0.72 2.48
CA ASP A 45 5.68 0.36 2.35
C ASP A 45 6.32 1.02 1.13
N ILE A 46 5.67 0.98 -0.04
CA ILE A 46 6.19 1.60 -1.28
C ILE A 46 6.05 3.13 -1.30
N ARG A 47 5.20 3.72 -0.45
CA ARG A 47 4.90 5.17 -0.45
C ARG A 47 5.40 5.94 0.77
N LYS A 48 5.95 5.29 1.77
CA LYS A 48 6.44 5.95 2.99
C LYS A 48 7.44 7.07 2.72
N ASP A 49 8.36 6.86 1.78
CA ASP A 49 9.39 7.85 1.47
C ASP A 49 8.82 9.12 0.85
N CYS A 50 7.79 9.01 0.02
CA CYS A 50 7.06 10.16 -0.50
C CYS A 50 6.49 11.04 0.63
N LEU A 51 5.98 10.43 1.70
CA LEU A 51 5.46 11.16 2.85
C LEU A 51 6.55 11.82 3.70
N TYR A 52 7.67 11.12 3.93
CA TYR A 52 8.71 11.55 4.86
C TYR A 52 9.81 12.39 4.22
N CYS A 53 10.10 12.17 2.93
CA CYS A 53 11.26 12.75 2.26
C CYS A 53 10.90 13.87 1.30
N ASP A 54 9.76 13.80 0.59
CA ASP A 54 9.39 14.81 -0.40
C ASP A 54 8.99 16.14 0.26
N ALA A 55 9.11 17.22 -0.50
CA ALA A 55 8.73 18.56 -0.04
C ALA A 55 7.21 18.63 0.25
N PRO A 56 6.76 19.44 1.22
CA PRO A 56 5.33 19.60 1.51
C PRO A 56 4.50 20.08 0.32
N SER A 57 5.12 20.81 -0.61
CA SER A 57 4.50 21.32 -1.85
C SER A 57 4.52 20.31 -3.00
N ASP A 58 5.20 19.20 -2.86
CA ASP A 58 5.31 18.18 -3.90
C ASP A 58 3.93 17.59 -4.25
N PRO A 59 3.55 17.56 -5.55
CA PRO A 59 2.25 17.05 -5.98
C PRO A 59 2.00 15.60 -5.60
N LYS A 60 3.03 14.75 -5.67
CA LYS A 60 2.96 13.32 -5.32
C LYS A 60 2.67 13.14 -3.83
N ARG A 61 3.38 13.89 -2.98
CA ARG A 61 3.14 13.90 -1.54
C ARG A 61 1.74 14.42 -1.19
N ARG A 62 1.27 15.47 -1.85
CA ARG A 62 -0.07 16.02 -1.63
C ARG A 62 -1.15 15.02 -2.04
N ALA A 63 -1.01 14.39 -3.20
CA ALA A 63 -1.93 13.35 -3.67
C ALA A 63 -1.97 12.17 -2.69
N TYR A 64 -0.81 11.73 -2.19
CA TYR A 64 -0.74 10.67 -1.19
C TYR A 64 -1.45 11.05 0.12
N ARG A 65 -1.25 12.27 0.61
CA ARG A 65 -1.95 12.76 1.81
C ARG A 65 -3.47 12.82 1.63
N THR A 66 -3.95 13.24 0.46
CA THR A 66 -5.39 13.21 0.15
C THR A 66 -5.94 11.80 0.19
N LEU A 67 -5.21 10.83 -0.37
CA LEU A 67 -5.61 9.44 -0.32
C LEU A 67 -5.61 8.87 1.11
N LEU A 68 -4.61 9.23 1.92
CA LEU A 68 -4.57 8.84 3.35
C LEU A 68 -5.77 9.39 4.13
N ASP A 69 -6.19 10.60 3.81
CA ASP A 69 -7.39 11.22 4.40
C ASP A 69 -8.66 10.43 4.05
N THR A 70 -8.83 10.09 2.78
CA THR A 70 -9.93 9.25 2.30
C THR A 70 -9.93 7.87 2.97
N LEU A 71 -8.76 7.23 3.04
CA LEU A 71 -8.58 5.93 3.70
C LEU A 71 -8.93 6.01 5.19
N PHE A 72 -8.48 7.06 5.89
CA PHE A 72 -8.81 7.25 7.29
C PHE A 72 -10.33 7.31 7.51
N HIS A 73 -11.01 8.19 6.75
CA HIS A 73 -12.45 8.37 6.88
C HIS A 73 -13.26 7.11 6.53
N ALA A 74 -12.79 6.30 5.59
CA ALA A 74 -13.44 5.04 5.25
C ALA A 74 -13.18 3.97 6.33
N LEU A 75 -11.91 3.72 6.64
CA LEU A 75 -11.51 2.60 7.49
C LEU A 75 -12.01 2.73 8.93
N VAL A 76 -12.00 3.94 9.50
CA VAL A 76 -12.50 4.13 10.88
C VAL A 76 -13.99 3.83 10.98
N ARG A 77 -14.77 4.18 9.94
CA ARG A 77 -16.22 3.88 9.89
C ARG A 77 -16.48 2.39 9.66
N TYR A 78 -15.72 1.74 8.78
CA TYR A 78 -15.81 0.29 8.57
C TYR A 78 -15.42 -0.50 9.81
N ALA A 79 -14.46 -0.01 10.59
CA ALA A 79 -14.00 -0.65 11.82
C ALA A 79 -14.96 -0.43 13.00
N ALA A 80 -15.74 0.66 13.01
CA ALA A 80 -16.59 1.04 14.14
C ALA A 80 -17.56 -0.07 14.61
N PRO A 81 -18.24 -0.86 13.76
CA PRO A 81 -19.13 -1.92 14.22
C PRO A 81 -18.38 -3.13 14.79
N ILE A 82 -17.08 -3.30 14.53
CA ILE A 82 -16.28 -4.46 14.94
C ILE A 82 -15.44 -4.13 16.18
N ILE A 83 -14.80 -2.97 16.19
CA ILE A 83 -13.94 -2.50 17.28
C ILE A 83 -14.35 -1.09 17.73
N PRO A 84 -15.56 -0.95 18.35
CA PRO A 84 -16.22 0.33 18.57
C PRO A 84 -15.37 1.29 19.41
N PHE A 85 -14.76 0.83 20.49
CA PHE A 85 -13.96 1.68 21.39
C PHE A 85 -12.69 2.18 20.72
N THR A 86 -11.99 1.31 19.98
CA THR A 86 -10.79 1.69 19.23
C THR A 86 -11.12 2.68 18.12
N ALA A 87 -12.20 2.45 17.38
CA ALA A 87 -12.64 3.36 16.32
C ALA A 87 -12.98 4.74 16.87
N GLU A 88 -13.67 4.81 18.01
CA GLU A 88 -13.96 6.06 18.69
C GLU A 88 -12.70 6.77 19.16
N GLU A 89 -11.78 6.07 19.82
CA GLU A 89 -10.50 6.64 20.26
C GLU A 89 -9.70 7.22 19.10
N VAL A 90 -9.61 6.50 17.97
CA VAL A 90 -8.95 6.96 16.75
C VAL A 90 -9.64 8.18 16.16
N TRP A 91 -10.98 8.19 16.12
CA TRP A 91 -11.76 9.33 15.65
C TRP A 91 -11.53 10.56 16.53
N GLN A 92 -11.70 10.43 17.84
CA GLN A 92 -11.54 11.52 18.80
C GLN A 92 -10.09 12.05 18.86
N SER A 93 -9.08 11.23 18.58
CA SER A 93 -7.70 11.69 18.51
C SER A 93 -7.48 12.71 17.39
N ARG A 94 -8.27 12.64 16.33
CA ARG A 94 -8.19 13.53 15.18
C ARG A 94 -9.23 14.65 15.19
N PHE A 95 -10.43 14.36 15.66
CA PHE A 95 -11.58 15.27 15.74
C PHE A 95 -12.14 15.28 17.16
N PRO A 96 -11.40 15.89 18.12
CA PRO A 96 -11.86 15.95 19.51
C PRO A 96 -13.19 16.66 19.63
N SER A 97 -14.20 16.01 20.18
CA SER A 97 -15.54 16.59 20.42
C SER A 97 -16.27 15.80 21.50
N ASP A 98 -17.01 16.49 22.34
CA ASP A 98 -17.90 15.87 23.34
C ASP A 98 -19.29 15.55 22.75
N GLU A 99 -19.60 16.08 21.56
CA GLU A 99 -20.92 15.97 20.92
C GLU A 99 -20.92 15.05 19.69
N GLU A 100 -19.75 14.83 19.09
CA GLU A 100 -19.59 14.04 17.86
C GLU A 100 -18.89 12.70 18.15
N SER A 101 -19.37 11.66 17.51
CA SER A 101 -18.80 10.32 17.60
C SER A 101 -18.72 9.67 16.23
N VAL A 102 -17.74 8.78 16.01
CA VAL A 102 -17.68 7.97 14.80
C VAL A 102 -18.95 7.16 14.57
N HIS A 103 -19.65 6.81 15.65
CA HIS A 103 -20.89 6.01 15.61
C HIS A 103 -22.11 6.78 15.11
N PHE A 104 -22.04 8.10 15.01
CA PHE A 104 -23.10 8.94 14.43
C PHE A 104 -22.89 9.18 12.93
N LEU A 105 -21.77 8.73 12.38
CA LEU A 105 -21.45 8.95 10.98
C LEU A 105 -22.14 7.89 10.10
N GLU A 106 -22.58 8.33 8.96
CA GLU A 106 -23.11 7.44 7.91
C GLU A 106 -22.00 6.60 7.27
N TRP A 107 -22.40 5.55 6.58
CA TRP A 107 -21.50 4.75 5.77
C TRP A 107 -20.74 5.63 4.77
N PRO A 108 -19.41 5.46 4.60
CA PRO A 108 -18.65 6.34 3.72
C PRO A 108 -19.10 6.21 2.27
N GLU A 109 -19.19 7.35 1.58
CA GLU A 109 -19.43 7.37 0.14
C GLU A 109 -18.10 7.20 -0.58
N ILE A 110 -17.96 6.08 -1.27
CA ILE A 110 -16.80 5.76 -2.08
C ILE A 110 -17.22 5.74 -3.55
N ASP A 111 -16.49 6.48 -4.39
CA ASP A 111 -16.77 6.52 -5.82
C ASP A 111 -16.44 5.18 -6.48
N HIS A 112 -17.47 4.45 -6.88
CA HIS A 112 -17.32 3.15 -7.55
C HIS A 112 -16.70 3.26 -8.95
N HIS A 113 -16.61 4.46 -9.55
CA HIS A 113 -15.85 4.68 -10.80
C HIS A 113 -14.33 4.50 -10.59
N TRP A 114 -13.85 4.42 -9.34
CA TRP A 114 -12.47 4.04 -9.04
C TRP A 114 -12.17 2.56 -9.28
N ILE A 115 -13.19 1.72 -9.47
CA ILE A 115 -13.00 0.33 -9.87
C ILE A 115 -12.55 0.32 -11.33
N ASN A 116 -11.31 -0.10 -11.56
CA ASN A 116 -10.70 -0.17 -12.88
C ASN A 116 -9.97 -1.51 -13.03
N THR A 117 -10.66 -2.47 -13.64
CA THR A 117 -10.13 -3.83 -13.82
C THR A 117 -8.81 -3.88 -14.59
N HIS A 118 -8.65 -3.06 -15.63
CA HIS A 118 -7.41 -3.02 -16.39
C HIS A 118 -6.22 -2.51 -15.54
N LEU A 119 -6.47 -1.52 -14.69
CA LEU A 119 -5.44 -1.03 -13.77
C LEU A 119 -5.14 -2.07 -12.67
N ASP A 120 -6.14 -2.77 -12.19
CA ASP A 120 -6.00 -3.85 -11.21
C ASP A 120 -5.15 -5.02 -11.75
N GLU A 121 -5.42 -5.45 -12.99
CA GLU A 121 -4.60 -6.45 -13.68
C GLU A 121 -3.13 -6.03 -13.78
N LYS A 122 -2.87 -4.77 -14.18
CA LYS A 122 -1.51 -4.23 -14.26
C LYS A 122 -0.81 -4.20 -12.91
N TRP A 123 -1.51 -3.78 -11.85
CA TRP A 123 -0.93 -3.77 -10.52
C TRP A 123 -0.70 -5.17 -9.97
N THR A 124 -1.55 -6.13 -10.30
CA THR A 124 -1.36 -7.54 -9.95
C THR A 124 -0.08 -8.08 -10.57
N GLU A 125 0.14 -7.81 -11.85
CA GLU A 125 1.38 -8.19 -12.54
C GLU A 125 2.60 -7.48 -11.96
N LEU A 126 2.50 -6.19 -11.67
CA LEU A 126 3.59 -5.42 -11.07
C LEU A 126 3.97 -5.94 -9.67
N ARG A 127 2.99 -6.38 -8.88
CA ARG A 127 3.21 -7.03 -7.59
C ARG A 127 3.92 -8.38 -7.75
N SER A 128 3.53 -9.16 -8.75
CA SER A 128 4.21 -10.42 -9.09
C SER A 128 5.68 -10.20 -9.48
N GLN A 129 5.96 -9.18 -10.29
CA GLN A 129 7.34 -8.81 -10.62
C GLN A 129 8.15 -8.36 -9.39
N ARG A 130 7.52 -7.62 -8.45
CA ARG A 130 8.15 -7.28 -7.16
C ARG A 130 8.50 -8.53 -6.34
N GLU A 131 7.62 -9.52 -6.29
CA GLU A 131 7.87 -10.78 -5.57
C GLU A 131 9.07 -11.52 -6.18
N GLN A 132 9.15 -11.61 -7.50
CA GLN A 132 10.30 -12.22 -8.19
C GLN A 132 11.61 -11.48 -7.88
N VAL A 133 11.59 -10.15 -7.82
CA VAL A 133 12.76 -9.36 -7.40
C VAL A 133 13.14 -9.66 -5.94
N ASN A 134 12.19 -9.75 -5.04
CA ASN A 134 12.43 -10.08 -3.65
C ASN A 134 13.04 -11.48 -3.49
N GLU A 135 12.53 -12.47 -4.23
CA GLU A 135 13.09 -13.83 -4.26
C GLU A 135 14.53 -13.84 -4.79
N ALA A 136 14.84 -13.05 -5.81
CA ALA A 136 16.18 -12.92 -6.35
C ALA A 136 17.18 -12.22 -5.40
N ILE A 137 16.70 -11.31 -4.53
CA ILE A 137 17.50 -10.62 -3.52
C ILE A 137 17.81 -11.55 -2.33
N GLU A 138 16.91 -12.45 -1.97
CA GLU A 138 16.98 -13.21 -0.72
C GLU A 138 18.27 -14.03 -0.54
N PRO A 139 18.86 -14.70 -1.56
CA PRO A 139 20.16 -15.36 -1.43
C PRO A 139 21.27 -14.41 -0.99
N LEU A 140 21.33 -13.20 -1.60
CA LEU A 140 22.34 -12.19 -1.27
C LEU A 140 22.17 -11.64 0.15
N ARG A 141 20.94 -11.58 0.63
CA ARG A 141 20.64 -11.20 2.04
C ARG A 141 21.11 -12.26 3.03
N ARG A 142 20.90 -13.53 2.73
CA ARG A 142 21.38 -14.66 3.56
C ARG A 142 22.89 -14.69 3.66
N GLU A 143 23.57 -14.41 2.56
CA GLU A 143 25.04 -14.33 2.50
C GLU A 143 25.59 -13.00 3.03
N LYS A 144 24.71 -12.06 3.43
CA LYS A 144 25.05 -10.73 3.91
C LYS A 144 25.82 -9.85 2.92
N ILE A 145 25.71 -10.16 1.62
CA ILE A 145 26.25 -9.36 0.52
C ILE A 145 25.42 -8.07 0.39
N VAL A 146 24.09 -8.18 0.52
CA VAL A 146 23.13 -7.06 0.60
C VAL A 146 22.42 -7.14 1.94
N ARG A 147 22.37 -6.05 2.70
CA ARG A 147 21.71 -6.01 4.02
C ARG A 147 20.25 -5.60 3.93
N SER A 148 19.94 -4.75 2.95
CA SER A 148 18.61 -4.23 2.65
C SER A 148 18.38 -4.28 1.15
N SER A 149 17.15 -4.50 0.72
CA SER A 149 16.76 -4.40 -0.70
C SER A 149 17.12 -3.03 -1.30
N LEU A 150 17.13 -1.97 -0.49
CA LEU A 150 17.57 -0.62 -0.90
C LEU A 150 19.05 -0.55 -1.34
N GLU A 151 19.84 -1.58 -1.06
CA GLU A 151 21.24 -1.68 -1.47
C GLU A 151 21.43 -2.48 -2.76
N ALA A 152 20.33 -2.95 -3.37
CA ALA A 152 20.37 -3.81 -4.55
C ALA A 152 20.18 -3.03 -5.84
N ASP A 153 21.05 -3.28 -6.82
CA ASP A 153 20.83 -3.00 -8.24
C ASP A 153 20.24 -4.24 -8.88
N VAL A 154 19.11 -4.08 -9.55
CA VAL A 154 18.38 -5.16 -10.22
C VAL A 154 18.44 -4.96 -11.72
N THR A 155 18.75 -6.02 -12.45
CA THR A 155 18.64 -6.06 -13.92
C THR A 155 17.64 -7.14 -14.30
N MET A 156 16.65 -6.79 -15.11
CA MET A 156 15.59 -7.70 -15.56
C MET A 156 15.21 -7.40 -17.02
N GLY A 157 14.72 -8.43 -17.72
CA GLY A 157 14.46 -8.33 -19.16
C GLY A 157 13.25 -7.44 -19.49
N GLN A 158 12.25 -7.42 -18.63
CA GLN A 158 11.03 -6.63 -18.82
C GLN A 158 10.48 -6.09 -17.52
N VAL A 159 10.08 -4.82 -17.54
CA VAL A 159 9.33 -4.17 -16.46
C VAL A 159 8.00 -3.68 -17.02
N LEU A 160 6.91 -4.04 -16.37
CA LEU A 160 5.60 -3.53 -16.77
C LEU A 160 5.48 -2.03 -16.44
N ALA A 161 5.18 -1.24 -17.46
CA ALA A 161 4.91 0.19 -17.27
C ALA A 161 3.48 0.43 -16.78
N VAL A 162 3.34 1.10 -15.65
CA VAL A 162 2.05 1.54 -15.11
C VAL A 162 2.10 3.05 -14.88
N GLY A 163 1.68 3.82 -15.89
CA GLY A 163 1.75 5.28 -15.83
C GLY A 163 3.16 5.78 -15.54
N ASP A 164 3.29 6.70 -14.60
CA ASP A 164 4.56 7.31 -14.17
C ASP A 164 5.20 6.55 -12.99
N VAL A 165 4.80 5.30 -12.74
CA VAL A 165 5.30 4.52 -11.61
C VAL A 165 6.73 4.08 -11.87
N ASP A 166 7.65 4.48 -11.00
CA ASP A 166 9.00 3.97 -10.96
C ASP A 166 9.02 2.59 -10.29
N PHE A 167 9.38 1.56 -11.04
CA PHE A 167 9.42 0.21 -10.51
C PHE A 167 10.48 0.01 -9.41
N ALA A 168 11.56 0.79 -9.41
CA ALA A 168 12.53 0.75 -8.31
C ALA A 168 11.92 1.20 -6.98
N GLU A 169 10.96 2.15 -6.99
CA GLU A 169 10.18 2.50 -5.80
C GLU A 169 9.26 1.35 -5.36
N VAL A 170 8.60 0.68 -6.31
CA VAL A 170 7.70 -0.45 -6.01
C VAL A 170 8.47 -1.65 -5.45
N ALA A 171 9.61 -1.97 -6.03
CA ALA A 171 10.47 -3.06 -5.57
C ALA A 171 11.31 -2.69 -4.33
N ILE A 172 11.37 -1.40 -3.97
CA ILE A 172 12.17 -0.86 -2.85
C ILE A 172 13.66 -1.23 -3.02
N VAL A 173 14.19 -0.96 -4.22
CA VAL A 173 15.59 -1.21 -4.57
C VAL A 173 16.31 0.08 -4.96
N ALA A 174 17.64 0.06 -5.02
CA ALA A 174 18.42 1.22 -5.42
C ALA A 174 18.11 1.62 -6.87
N ARG A 175 18.14 0.63 -7.77
CA ARG A 175 17.95 0.82 -9.21
C ARG A 175 17.38 -0.41 -9.88
N VAL A 176 16.59 -0.20 -10.92
CA VAL A 176 16.18 -1.23 -11.87
C VAL A 176 16.69 -0.84 -13.26
N THR A 177 17.34 -1.77 -13.94
CA THR A 177 17.82 -1.61 -15.31
C THR A 177 17.27 -2.69 -16.21
N MET A 178 17.02 -2.34 -17.47
CA MET A 178 16.61 -3.31 -18.48
C MET A 178 17.82 -4.07 -18.98
N GLY A 179 17.73 -5.40 -19.03
CA GLY A 179 18.75 -6.30 -19.52
C GLY A 179 18.26 -7.16 -20.69
N GLU A 180 19.13 -8.00 -21.21
CA GLU A 180 18.77 -8.98 -22.23
C GLU A 180 18.28 -10.29 -21.57
N GLY A 181 17.21 -10.89 -22.11
CA GLY A 181 16.63 -12.14 -21.63
C GLY A 181 15.62 -11.97 -20.50
N ASP A 182 15.01 -13.09 -20.06
CA ASP A 182 13.89 -13.11 -19.10
C ASP A 182 14.35 -13.28 -17.64
N GLY A 183 15.65 -13.29 -17.38
CA GLY A 183 16.20 -13.50 -16.03
C GLY A 183 16.27 -12.23 -15.19
N ILE A 184 16.26 -12.42 -13.87
CA ILE A 184 16.53 -11.36 -12.90
C ILE A 184 17.92 -11.59 -12.33
N SER A 185 18.79 -10.58 -12.44
CA SER A 185 20.08 -10.55 -11.78
C SER A 185 20.16 -9.42 -10.77
N VAL A 186 20.81 -9.71 -9.65
CA VAL A 186 20.91 -8.77 -8.54
C VAL A 186 22.37 -8.63 -8.14
N ARG A 187 22.81 -7.40 -7.91
CA ARG A 187 24.13 -7.08 -7.39
C ARG A 187 24.06 -5.96 -6.35
N PRO A 188 25.04 -5.82 -5.46
CA PRO A 188 25.14 -4.65 -4.62
C PRO A 188 25.28 -3.38 -5.46
N SER A 189 24.60 -2.32 -5.08
CA SER A 189 24.72 -1.01 -5.72
C SER A 189 26.04 -0.34 -5.31
N GLU A 190 26.63 0.36 -6.26
CA GLU A 190 27.82 1.18 -6.07
C GLU A 190 27.51 2.61 -5.58
N TRP A 191 26.22 2.96 -5.54
CA TRP A 191 25.78 4.28 -5.10
C TRP A 191 25.87 4.47 -3.60
N HIS A 192 25.89 5.73 -3.15
CA HIS A 192 26.00 6.06 -1.74
C HIS A 192 24.65 6.24 -1.07
N LYS A 193 24.61 5.92 0.22
CA LYS A 193 23.39 5.92 1.01
C LYS A 193 22.98 7.34 1.40
N CYS A 194 21.77 7.74 1.02
CA CYS A 194 21.17 8.98 1.47
C CYS A 194 20.91 8.94 2.99
N GLY A 195 21.40 9.93 3.73
CA GLY A 195 21.19 10.01 5.17
C GLY A 195 19.74 10.24 5.60
N ARG A 196 18.85 10.63 4.67
CA ARG A 196 17.43 10.91 4.95
C ARG A 196 16.50 9.72 4.63
N CYS A 197 16.54 9.23 3.38
CA CYS A 197 15.63 8.16 2.93
C CYS A 197 16.27 6.77 2.93
N TRP A 198 17.58 6.69 3.19
CA TRP A 198 18.39 5.48 3.21
C TRP A 198 18.51 4.74 1.87
N ARG A 199 17.91 5.25 0.81
CA ARG A 199 18.14 4.75 -0.55
C ARG A 199 19.56 5.08 -0.99
N LEU A 200 20.12 4.22 -1.83
CA LEU A 200 21.37 4.51 -2.52
C LEU A 200 21.02 5.31 -3.78
N LEU A 201 21.62 6.49 -3.91
CA LEU A 201 21.28 7.46 -4.95
C LEU A 201 22.53 7.96 -5.64
N PRO A 202 22.50 8.20 -6.97
CA PRO A 202 23.68 8.63 -7.73
C PRO A 202 24.15 10.04 -7.36
N GLU A 203 23.25 10.89 -6.85
CA GLU A 203 23.56 12.26 -6.44
C GLU A 203 24.15 12.38 -5.03
N VAL A 204 24.22 11.29 -4.28
CA VAL A 204 24.84 11.26 -2.95
C VAL A 204 26.31 10.89 -3.08
N THR A 205 27.18 11.72 -2.52
CA THR A 205 28.65 11.56 -2.56
C THR A 205 29.23 11.29 -1.16
#